data_12e5c9835ce363dec32837c6decd2128
#
_entry.id   12e5c9835ce363dec32837c6decd2128
#
_cell.length_a   1.000
_cell.length_b   1.000
_cell.length_c   1.000
_cell.angle_alpha   90.00
_cell.angle_beta   90.00
_cell.angle_gamma   90.00
#
_symmetry.space_group_name_H-M   'P 1'
#
loop_
_entity.id
_entity.type
_entity.pdbx_description
1 polymer ?
#
loop_
_entity_poly.entity_id
_entity_poly.type
_entity_poly.pdbx_seq_one_letter_code
_entity_poly.pdbx_strand_id
1 'polypeptide(L)'
;MCITTLDALNPSLSRPSVVILPMSTSYGADALIVPNSIKDVKQLRGKKIHGLAKSVSEYCFNRNLELLGEKPADYKFTNMDPGAAAVAFQQKQAEIEAIIVWNPFVLETLNKRKDARVLFDSTKIPNEIIDSVVMAQSSLDKPGGKDFACAVIETFYAINKRIADPSTKDDTLVALGEKFSHLDLASMKKVVQQTKFYSTPKEALDLLTGAEIKALTAKVTDFCVKQEITASAPKVGYGTKTEAPGVSLRLDPSYIKLAQEKK
;
A
#
# COMPACT_ATOMS: atom_id res chain seq x y z
N MET A 1 -2.28 -0.92 7.57
CA MET A 1 -2.09 0.55 7.52
C MET A 1 -0.98 0.83 6.54
N CYS A 2 -1.22 1.68 5.62
CA CYS A 2 -0.19 2.07 4.66
C CYS A 2 0.61 3.26 5.20
N ILE A 3 1.88 3.36 4.86
CA ILE A 3 2.73 4.52 5.15
C ILE A 3 2.07 5.80 4.63
N THR A 4 1.37 5.73 3.50
CA THR A 4 0.60 6.84 2.93
C THR A 4 -0.41 7.45 3.90
N THR A 5 -0.94 6.68 4.86
CA THR A 5 -1.80 7.24 5.92
C THR A 5 -1.05 8.19 6.83
N LEU A 6 0.22 7.91 7.13
CA LEU A 6 1.05 8.76 7.98
C LEU A 6 1.69 9.91 7.19
N ASP A 7 2.09 9.66 5.95
CA ASP A 7 2.67 10.66 5.06
C ASP A 7 1.62 11.68 4.60
N ALA A 8 0.57 11.24 3.92
CA ALA A 8 -0.41 12.14 3.30
C ALA A 8 -1.35 12.81 4.33
N LEU A 9 -1.70 12.14 5.41
CA LEU A 9 -2.66 12.65 6.39
C LEU A 9 -2.00 13.29 7.61
N ASN A 10 -0.76 12.94 7.91
CA ASN A 10 -0.03 13.39 9.09
C ASN A 10 -0.95 13.43 10.34
N PRO A 11 -1.46 12.27 10.79
CA PRO A 11 -2.42 12.21 11.88
C PRO A 11 -1.86 12.83 13.16
N SER A 12 -2.66 13.65 13.81
CA SER A 12 -2.31 14.31 15.07
C SER A 12 -3.50 14.32 16.02
N LEU A 13 -3.29 14.72 17.28
CA LEU A 13 -4.37 14.84 18.24
C LEU A 13 -5.38 15.94 17.87
N SER A 14 -4.94 16.98 17.15
CA SER A 14 -5.82 18.02 16.61
C SER A 14 -6.52 17.60 15.30
N ARG A 15 -6.00 16.57 14.63
CA ARG A 15 -6.55 16.02 13.38
C ARG A 15 -6.57 14.49 13.43
N PRO A 16 -7.39 13.88 14.29
CA PRO A 16 -7.45 12.43 14.39
C PRO A 16 -7.98 11.80 13.11
N SER A 17 -7.33 10.73 12.67
CA SER A 17 -7.72 9.95 11.50
C SER A 17 -8.17 8.56 11.90
N VAL A 18 -9.13 8.00 11.17
CA VAL A 18 -9.75 6.70 11.45
C VAL A 18 -9.67 5.82 10.22
N VAL A 19 -8.97 4.69 10.34
CA VAL A 19 -9.03 3.60 9.37
C VAL A 19 -10.35 2.89 9.57
N ILE A 20 -11.25 3.00 8.59
CA ILE A 20 -12.59 2.39 8.64
C ILE A 20 -12.69 1.09 7.86
N LEU A 21 -11.77 0.86 6.91
CA LEU A 21 -11.74 -0.33 6.06
C LEU A 21 -10.33 -0.59 5.55
N PRO A 22 -9.69 -1.72 5.85
CA PRO A 22 -8.57 -2.22 5.07
C PRO A 22 -9.12 -2.82 3.77
N MET A 23 -8.58 -2.40 2.63
CA MET A 23 -9.06 -2.85 1.32
C MET A 23 -8.23 -4.00 0.77
N SER A 24 -6.91 -3.84 0.82
CA SER A 24 -5.99 -4.78 0.18
C SER A 24 -4.60 -4.74 0.80
N THR A 25 -3.81 -5.74 0.47
CA THR A 25 -2.36 -5.69 0.68
C THR A 25 -1.64 -5.97 -0.63
N SER A 26 -0.52 -5.27 -0.84
CA SER A 26 0.37 -5.51 -1.98
C SER A 26 0.95 -6.92 -1.93
N TYR A 27 0.90 -7.63 -3.05
CA TYR A 27 1.43 -8.98 -3.20
C TYR A 27 2.16 -9.13 -4.54
N GLY A 28 3.29 -8.43 -4.66
CA GLY A 28 4.08 -8.30 -5.89
C GLY A 28 3.79 -7.02 -6.68
N ALA A 29 2.89 -6.15 -6.19
CA ALA A 29 2.60 -4.88 -6.85
C ALA A 29 3.67 -3.81 -6.62
N ASP A 30 4.43 -3.89 -5.52
CA ASP A 30 5.61 -3.06 -5.22
C ASP A 30 6.86 -3.88 -5.45
N ALA A 31 7.78 -3.42 -6.32
CA ALA A 31 8.91 -4.24 -6.75
C ALA A 31 10.17 -3.43 -7.05
N LEU A 32 11.32 -4.00 -6.70
CA LEU A 32 12.64 -3.56 -7.14
C LEU A 32 12.93 -4.20 -8.50
N ILE A 33 13.09 -3.36 -9.52
CA ILE A 33 13.37 -3.77 -10.91
C ILE A 33 14.81 -3.41 -11.25
N VAL A 34 15.51 -4.37 -11.82
CA VAL A 34 16.91 -4.27 -12.21
C VAL A 34 17.16 -4.90 -13.59
N PRO A 35 18.25 -4.57 -14.29
CA PRO A 35 18.69 -5.32 -15.46
C PRO A 35 18.98 -6.79 -15.13
N ASN A 36 18.80 -7.69 -16.09
CA ASN A 36 19.06 -9.12 -15.93
C ASN A 36 20.49 -9.48 -15.51
N SER A 37 21.45 -8.56 -15.70
CA SER A 37 22.85 -8.71 -15.23
C SER A 37 22.97 -8.68 -13.70
N ILE A 38 22.07 -7.98 -13.01
CA ILE A 38 22.06 -7.91 -11.55
C ILE A 38 21.28 -9.11 -10.99
N LYS A 39 21.99 -9.97 -10.25
CA LYS A 39 21.44 -11.22 -9.70
C LYS A 39 21.22 -11.18 -8.19
N ASP A 40 21.95 -10.33 -7.49
CA ASP A 40 21.94 -10.21 -6.03
C ASP A 40 21.88 -8.73 -5.65
N VAL A 41 21.16 -8.42 -4.59
CA VAL A 41 21.02 -7.06 -4.07
C VAL A 41 22.36 -6.45 -3.65
N LYS A 42 23.33 -7.27 -3.22
CA LYS A 42 24.70 -6.81 -2.87
C LYS A 42 25.41 -6.13 -4.03
N GLN A 43 25.06 -6.45 -5.26
CA GLN A 43 25.60 -5.78 -6.46
C GLN A 43 25.11 -4.32 -6.60
N LEU A 44 24.09 -3.94 -5.82
CA LEU A 44 23.57 -2.57 -5.75
C LEU A 44 24.24 -1.71 -4.67
N ARG A 45 25.13 -2.28 -3.83
CA ARG A 45 25.88 -1.50 -2.84
C ARG A 45 26.67 -0.38 -3.52
N GLY A 46 26.54 0.83 -3.03
CA GLY A 46 27.16 2.02 -3.61
C GLY A 46 26.49 2.58 -4.88
N LYS A 47 25.54 1.85 -5.49
CA LYS A 47 24.76 2.31 -6.63
C LYS A 47 23.51 3.06 -6.17
N LYS A 48 23.00 3.94 -7.03
CA LYS A 48 21.74 4.67 -6.78
C LYS A 48 20.55 3.74 -7.07
N ILE A 49 19.63 3.64 -6.13
CA ILE A 49 18.34 2.99 -6.30
C ILE A 49 17.27 4.10 -6.32
N HIS A 50 16.58 4.24 -7.45
CA HIS A 50 15.62 5.31 -7.66
C HIS A 50 14.21 4.86 -7.30
N GLY A 51 13.51 5.65 -6.50
CA GLY A 51 12.12 5.43 -6.08
C GLY A 51 11.63 6.63 -5.28
N LEU A 52 10.35 6.66 -4.95
CA LEU A 52 9.80 7.73 -4.14
C LEU A 52 10.28 7.55 -2.69
N ALA A 53 11.11 8.49 -2.23
CA ALA A 53 11.59 8.52 -0.84
C ALA A 53 10.45 8.84 0.14
N LYS A 54 10.60 8.39 1.38
CA LYS A 54 9.61 8.59 2.45
C LYS A 54 8.23 8.00 2.12
N SER A 55 8.19 6.96 1.29
CA SER A 55 6.97 6.31 0.80
C SER A 55 7.00 4.80 0.98
N VAL A 56 5.95 4.12 0.48
CA VAL A 56 5.88 2.65 0.43
C VAL A 56 7.04 2.03 -0.36
N SER A 57 7.58 2.71 -1.38
CA SER A 57 8.73 2.20 -2.13
C SER A 57 9.96 2.07 -1.25
N GLU A 58 10.30 3.11 -0.49
CA GLU A 58 11.44 3.07 0.43
C GLU A 58 11.21 2.08 1.57
N TYR A 59 9.99 2.00 2.10
CA TYR A 59 9.61 0.99 3.09
C TYR A 59 9.81 -0.42 2.55
N CYS A 60 9.26 -0.73 1.37
CA CYS A 60 9.40 -2.02 0.72
C CYS A 60 10.87 -2.39 0.48
N PHE A 61 11.68 -1.42 0.05
CA PHE A 61 13.11 -1.59 -0.14
C PHE A 61 13.82 -1.94 1.16
N ASN A 62 13.66 -1.12 2.20
CA ASN A 62 14.32 -1.30 3.48
C ASN A 62 13.92 -2.62 4.15
N ARG A 63 12.62 -2.97 4.12
CA ARG A 63 12.13 -4.23 4.70
C ARG A 63 12.70 -5.45 4.00
N ASN A 64 12.80 -5.45 2.68
CA ASN A 64 13.42 -6.54 1.94
C ASN A 64 14.92 -6.64 2.23
N LEU A 65 15.64 -5.53 2.36
CA LEU A 65 17.05 -5.55 2.78
C LEU A 65 17.22 -6.18 4.16
N GLU A 66 16.39 -5.78 5.13
CA GLU A 66 16.42 -6.35 6.48
C GLU A 66 16.21 -7.87 6.46
N LEU A 67 15.24 -8.37 5.67
CA LEU A 67 15.00 -9.82 5.50
C LEU A 67 16.16 -10.56 4.86
N LEU A 68 16.94 -9.87 4.01
CA LEU A 68 18.14 -10.41 3.38
C LEU A 68 19.40 -10.28 4.25
N GLY A 69 19.28 -9.72 5.48
CA GLY A 69 20.39 -9.47 6.38
C GLY A 69 21.29 -8.30 5.95
N GLU A 70 20.78 -7.44 5.07
CA GLU A 70 21.45 -6.25 4.57
C GLU A 70 21.07 -5.01 5.37
N LYS A 71 21.96 -4.01 5.43
CA LYS A 71 21.69 -2.75 6.11
C LYS A 71 21.26 -1.68 5.09
N PRO A 72 20.09 -1.06 5.23
CA PRO A 72 19.66 0.02 4.34
C PRO A 72 20.70 1.13 4.16
N ALA A 73 21.48 1.43 5.19
CA ALA A 73 22.53 2.45 5.15
C ALA A 73 23.68 2.14 4.16
N ASP A 74 23.84 0.89 3.73
CA ASP A 74 24.86 0.49 2.74
C ASP A 74 24.40 0.80 1.29
N TYR A 75 23.19 1.28 1.10
CA TYR A 75 22.55 1.53 -0.19
C TYR A 75 22.18 3.00 -0.35
N LYS A 76 22.25 3.51 -1.59
CA LYS A 76 21.95 4.92 -1.89
C LYS A 76 20.52 5.04 -2.44
N PHE A 77 19.53 5.11 -1.57
CA PHE A 77 18.17 5.41 -2.00
C PHE A 77 18.08 6.85 -2.52
N THR A 78 17.59 7.03 -3.74
CA THR A 78 17.54 8.31 -4.43
C THR A 78 16.09 8.65 -4.76
N ASN A 79 15.63 9.80 -4.25
CA ASN A 79 14.26 10.24 -4.47
C ASN A 79 13.99 10.53 -5.95
N MET A 80 12.98 9.87 -6.50
CA MET A 80 12.49 10.11 -7.86
C MET A 80 11.02 9.75 -7.95
N ASP A 81 10.24 10.55 -8.68
CA ASP A 81 8.85 10.23 -9.00
C ASP A 81 8.75 8.85 -9.67
N PRO A 82 7.77 7.99 -9.31
CA PRO A 82 7.70 6.62 -9.82
C PRO A 82 7.53 6.53 -11.34
N GLY A 83 6.75 7.45 -11.92
CA GLY A 83 6.58 7.51 -13.38
C GLY A 83 7.86 7.95 -14.07
N ALA A 84 8.53 8.97 -13.53
CA ALA A 84 9.83 9.43 -14.04
C ALA A 84 10.90 8.32 -13.92
N ALA A 85 10.97 7.62 -12.79
CA ALA A 85 11.90 6.51 -12.59
C ALA A 85 11.64 5.37 -13.60
N ALA A 86 10.37 5.00 -13.82
CA ALA A 86 10.00 3.99 -14.79
C ALA A 86 10.40 4.39 -16.22
N VAL A 87 10.10 5.62 -16.65
CA VAL A 87 10.48 6.12 -17.97
C VAL A 87 12.00 6.15 -18.15
N ALA A 88 12.75 6.70 -17.19
CA ALA A 88 14.20 6.78 -17.24
C ALA A 88 14.86 5.38 -17.31
N PHE A 89 14.36 4.43 -16.53
CA PHE A 89 14.82 3.05 -16.57
C PHE A 89 14.47 2.37 -17.91
N GLN A 90 13.27 2.59 -18.45
CA GLN A 90 12.84 2.07 -19.75
C GLN A 90 13.73 2.58 -20.89
N GLN A 91 14.16 3.84 -20.81
CA GLN A 91 15.07 4.48 -21.78
C GLN A 91 16.55 4.11 -21.59
N LYS A 92 16.87 3.26 -20.61
CA LYS A 92 18.27 2.84 -20.29
C LYS A 92 19.20 4.03 -20.00
N GLN A 93 18.68 5.07 -19.31
CA GLN A 93 19.53 6.18 -18.89
C GLN A 93 20.68 5.67 -18.01
N ALA A 94 21.91 6.13 -18.29
CA ALA A 94 23.14 5.53 -17.76
C ALA A 94 23.22 5.47 -16.22
N GLU A 95 22.60 6.41 -15.53
CA GLU A 95 22.63 6.45 -14.06
C GLU A 95 21.49 5.69 -13.38
N ILE A 96 20.55 5.12 -14.15
CA ILE A 96 19.36 4.45 -13.63
C ILE A 96 19.49 2.94 -13.74
N GLU A 97 20.21 2.34 -12.81
CA GLU A 97 20.46 0.89 -12.80
C GLU A 97 19.41 0.09 -12.03
N ALA A 98 18.73 0.72 -11.08
CA ALA A 98 17.70 0.07 -10.28
C ALA A 98 16.56 1.06 -9.95
N ILE A 99 15.33 0.60 -10.06
CA ILE A 99 14.16 1.36 -9.65
C ILE A 99 13.28 0.52 -8.72
N ILE A 100 12.69 1.16 -7.73
CA ILE A 100 11.63 0.56 -6.93
C ILE A 100 10.37 1.38 -7.06
N VAL A 101 9.34 0.76 -7.60
CA VAL A 101 8.07 1.38 -7.99
C VAL A 101 6.92 0.42 -7.73
N TRP A 102 5.69 0.89 -7.93
CA TRP A 102 4.47 0.08 -7.82
C TRP A 102 3.68 0.03 -9.12
N ASN A 103 2.65 -0.81 -9.19
CA ASN A 103 1.76 -0.86 -10.34
C ASN A 103 0.99 0.47 -10.53
N PRO A 104 0.82 0.93 -11.80
CA PRO A 104 1.07 0.21 -13.06
C PRO A 104 2.53 0.22 -13.53
N PHE A 105 3.42 1.02 -12.94
CA PHE A 105 4.81 1.24 -13.42
C PHE A 105 5.64 -0.05 -13.45
N VAL A 106 5.40 -1.00 -12.53
CA VAL A 106 6.06 -2.31 -12.55
C VAL A 106 5.71 -3.04 -13.84
N LEU A 107 4.41 -3.19 -14.14
CA LEU A 107 3.96 -3.91 -15.33
C LEU A 107 4.41 -3.24 -16.63
N GLU A 108 4.27 -1.92 -16.71
CA GLU A 108 4.71 -1.14 -17.89
C GLU A 108 6.21 -1.30 -18.14
N THR A 109 7.01 -1.22 -17.08
CA THR A 109 8.47 -1.35 -17.19
C THR A 109 8.87 -2.74 -17.65
N LEU A 110 8.34 -3.81 -17.06
CA LEU A 110 8.63 -5.17 -17.44
C LEU A 110 8.11 -5.54 -18.84
N ASN A 111 7.02 -4.89 -19.28
CA ASN A 111 6.53 -5.04 -20.64
C ASN A 111 7.47 -4.41 -21.67
N LYS A 112 8.05 -3.26 -21.39
CA LYS A 112 8.95 -2.52 -22.29
C LYS A 112 10.41 -3.00 -22.21
N ARG A 113 10.89 -3.42 -21.03
CA ARG A 113 12.28 -3.84 -20.77
C ARG A 113 12.37 -5.35 -20.57
N LYS A 114 12.51 -6.11 -21.68
CA LYS A 114 12.65 -7.58 -21.64
C LYS A 114 13.98 -8.05 -21.06
N ASP A 115 14.97 -7.16 -21.02
CA ASP A 115 16.29 -7.37 -20.39
C ASP A 115 16.30 -6.97 -18.90
N ALA A 116 15.12 -6.73 -18.29
CA ALA A 116 14.96 -6.43 -16.88
C ALA A 116 14.13 -7.49 -16.15
N ARG A 117 14.28 -7.51 -14.84
CA ARG A 117 13.59 -8.45 -13.94
C ARG A 117 13.25 -7.81 -12.60
N VAL A 118 12.31 -8.38 -11.90
CA VAL A 118 12.12 -8.14 -10.47
C VAL A 118 13.23 -8.85 -9.70
N LEU A 119 13.93 -8.12 -8.83
CA LEU A 119 14.92 -8.69 -7.92
C LEU A 119 14.29 -9.17 -6.62
N PHE A 120 13.42 -8.36 -6.05
CA PHE A 120 12.50 -8.70 -4.96
C PHE A 120 11.25 -7.81 -5.02
N ASP A 121 10.21 -8.16 -4.30
CA ASP A 121 8.95 -7.45 -4.27
C ASP A 121 8.21 -7.60 -2.93
N SER A 122 7.00 -7.07 -2.85
CA SER A 122 6.15 -7.11 -1.66
C SER A 122 5.66 -8.51 -1.27
N THR A 123 5.85 -9.54 -2.10
CA THR A 123 5.53 -10.94 -1.70
C THR A 123 6.39 -11.43 -0.53
N LYS A 124 7.55 -10.81 -0.31
CA LYS A 124 8.46 -11.15 0.80
C LYS A 124 8.07 -10.52 2.13
N ILE A 125 7.19 -9.53 2.08
CA ILE A 125 6.65 -8.82 3.25
C ILE A 125 5.11 -8.88 3.24
N PRO A 126 4.52 -10.07 3.24
CA PRO A 126 3.08 -10.24 3.12
C PRO A 126 2.36 -9.50 4.25
N ASN A 127 1.23 -8.85 3.93
CA ASN A 127 0.41 -8.06 4.83
C ASN A 127 1.14 -6.85 5.48
N GLU A 128 2.31 -6.42 4.98
CA GLU A 128 2.98 -5.21 5.51
C GLU A 128 2.57 -3.93 4.76
N ILE A 129 2.18 -4.00 3.49
CA ILE A 129 1.70 -2.86 2.71
C ILE A 129 0.18 -2.98 2.54
N ILE A 130 -0.56 -2.28 3.39
CA ILE A 130 -2.03 -2.37 3.44
C ILE A 130 -2.65 -1.06 2.98
N ASP A 131 -3.44 -1.12 1.93
CA ASP A 131 -4.27 -0.01 1.48
C ASP A 131 -5.57 0.04 2.27
N SER A 132 -5.95 1.24 2.68
CA SER A 132 -7.11 1.41 3.57
C SER A 132 -7.91 2.65 3.21
N VAL A 133 -9.20 2.61 3.48
CA VAL A 133 -10.03 3.82 3.54
C VAL A 133 -9.84 4.46 4.90
N VAL A 134 -9.45 5.74 4.87
CA VAL A 134 -9.22 6.54 6.07
C VAL A 134 -10.10 7.77 6.04
N MET A 135 -10.76 8.08 7.15
CA MET A 135 -11.59 9.28 7.30
C MET A 135 -11.10 10.10 8.49
N ALA A 136 -11.24 11.43 8.39
CA ALA A 136 -11.04 12.28 9.55
C ALA A 136 -12.15 12.03 10.60
N GLN A 137 -11.79 11.98 11.87
CA GLN A 137 -12.78 11.83 12.95
C GLN A 137 -13.86 12.90 12.87
N SER A 138 -13.50 14.16 12.58
CA SER A 138 -14.43 15.27 12.44
C SER A 138 -15.45 15.09 11.31
N SER A 139 -15.12 14.30 10.27
CA SER A 139 -16.04 13.96 9.19
C SER A 139 -17.02 12.85 9.62
N LEU A 140 -16.53 11.88 10.38
CA LEU A 140 -17.37 10.81 10.93
C LEU A 140 -18.36 11.29 12.00
N ASP A 141 -18.01 12.37 12.71
CA ASP A 141 -18.85 12.98 13.74
C ASP A 141 -19.97 13.88 13.16
N LYS A 142 -19.91 14.23 11.87
CA LYS A 142 -20.98 15.02 11.21
C LYS A 142 -22.22 14.17 10.93
N PRO A 143 -23.42 14.82 10.85
CA PRO A 143 -24.60 14.15 10.34
C PRO A 143 -24.33 13.48 8.98
N GLY A 144 -24.69 12.20 8.82
CA GLY A 144 -24.45 11.41 7.62
C GLY A 144 -23.01 10.87 7.48
N GLY A 145 -22.06 11.25 8.35
CA GLY A 145 -20.68 10.77 8.26
C GLY A 145 -20.52 9.26 8.39
N LYS A 146 -21.29 8.66 9.30
CA LYS A 146 -21.34 7.19 9.47
C LYS A 146 -22.03 6.50 8.29
N ASP A 147 -23.10 7.10 7.76
CA ASP A 147 -23.82 6.56 6.61
C ASP A 147 -22.95 6.57 5.37
N PHE A 148 -22.17 7.64 5.15
CA PHE A 148 -21.18 7.72 4.10
C PHE A 148 -20.10 6.63 4.26
N ALA A 149 -19.57 6.43 5.48
CA ALA A 149 -18.60 5.37 5.74
C ALA A 149 -19.16 3.98 5.40
N CYS A 150 -20.41 3.69 5.82
CA CYS A 150 -21.10 2.44 5.46
C CYS A 150 -21.25 2.28 3.95
N ALA A 151 -21.69 3.32 3.24
CA ALA A 151 -21.88 3.28 1.79
C ALA A 151 -20.55 2.98 1.04
N VAL A 152 -19.43 3.55 1.49
CA VAL A 152 -18.11 3.26 0.92
C VAL A 152 -17.72 1.79 1.16
N ILE A 153 -17.94 1.28 2.38
CA ILE A 153 -17.64 -0.12 2.74
C ILE A 153 -18.51 -1.09 1.92
N GLU A 154 -19.80 -0.84 1.81
CA GLU A 154 -20.72 -1.65 1.01
C GLU A 154 -20.35 -1.65 -0.48
N THR A 155 -19.99 -0.49 -1.02
CA THR A 155 -19.53 -0.36 -2.42
C THR A 155 -18.28 -1.20 -2.65
N PHE A 156 -17.31 -1.15 -1.75
CA PHE A 156 -16.10 -1.97 -1.86
C PHE A 156 -16.42 -3.46 -1.92
N TYR A 157 -17.27 -3.96 -1.02
CA TYR A 157 -17.64 -5.38 -1.04
C TYR A 157 -18.51 -5.77 -2.23
N ALA A 158 -19.38 -4.87 -2.69
CA ALA A 158 -20.15 -5.10 -3.91
C ALA A 158 -19.26 -5.25 -5.15
N ILE A 159 -18.24 -4.41 -5.28
CA ILE A 159 -17.25 -4.51 -6.37
C ILE A 159 -16.44 -5.82 -6.25
N ASN A 160 -15.98 -6.19 -5.04
CA ASN A 160 -15.26 -7.45 -4.84
C ASN A 160 -16.10 -8.66 -5.20
N LYS A 161 -17.41 -8.66 -4.87
CA LYS A 161 -18.33 -9.71 -5.29
C LYS A 161 -18.40 -9.83 -6.81
N ARG A 162 -18.45 -8.69 -7.53
CA ARG A 162 -18.44 -8.70 -9.01
C ARG A 162 -17.13 -9.19 -9.59
N ILE A 163 -15.99 -8.89 -8.97
CA ILE A 163 -14.67 -9.39 -9.37
C ILE A 163 -14.56 -10.91 -9.13
N ALA A 164 -15.20 -11.43 -8.09
CA ALA A 164 -15.21 -12.85 -7.77
C ALA A 164 -16.13 -13.67 -8.68
N ASP A 165 -17.19 -13.06 -9.22
CA ASP A 165 -18.16 -13.73 -10.09
C ASP A 165 -17.65 -13.78 -11.55
N PRO A 166 -17.43 -15.00 -12.11
CA PRO A 166 -16.94 -15.15 -13.47
C PRO A 166 -17.79 -14.44 -14.53
N SER A 167 -19.09 -14.28 -14.31
CA SER A 167 -20.02 -13.66 -15.28
C SER A 167 -19.88 -12.15 -15.36
N THR A 168 -19.36 -11.49 -14.31
CA THR A 168 -19.22 -10.01 -14.22
C THR A 168 -17.78 -9.55 -14.06
N LYS A 169 -16.84 -10.49 -13.87
CA LYS A 169 -15.43 -10.19 -13.58
C LYS A 169 -14.78 -9.32 -14.65
N ASP A 170 -14.82 -9.79 -15.90
CA ASP A 170 -14.08 -9.15 -16.98
C ASP A 170 -14.62 -7.74 -17.26
N ASP A 171 -15.94 -7.55 -17.30
CA ASP A 171 -16.56 -6.23 -17.46
C ASP A 171 -16.20 -5.28 -16.31
N THR A 172 -16.18 -5.82 -15.07
CA THR A 172 -15.80 -5.03 -13.90
C THR A 172 -14.33 -4.61 -13.98
N LEU A 173 -13.43 -5.51 -14.41
CA LEU A 173 -12.01 -5.20 -14.57
C LEU A 173 -11.76 -4.21 -15.70
N VAL A 174 -12.50 -4.26 -16.80
CA VAL A 174 -12.44 -3.26 -17.87
C VAL A 174 -12.83 -1.89 -17.33
N ALA A 175 -13.97 -1.78 -16.66
CA ALA A 175 -14.44 -0.51 -16.09
C ALA A 175 -13.48 0.07 -15.05
N LEU A 176 -12.86 -0.78 -14.22
CA LEU A 176 -11.83 -0.35 -13.27
C LEU A 176 -10.54 0.06 -13.98
N GLY A 177 -10.12 -0.67 -15.03
CA GLY A 177 -8.92 -0.36 -15.80
C GLY A 177 -8.97 0.99 -16.48
N GLU A 178 -10.12 1.39 -16.99
CA GLU A 178 -10.34 2.75 -17.53
C GLU A 178 -10.10 3.85 -16.50
N LYS A 179 -10.41 3.59 -15.23
CA LYS A 179 -10.19 4.51 -14.11
C LYS A 179 -8.79 4.40 -13.52
N PHE A 180 -8.16 3.24 -13.64
CA PHE A 180 -6.82 2.97 -13.12
C PHE A 180 -5.79 2.97 -14.25
N SER A 181 -5.30 4.15 -14.58
CA SER A 181 -4.22 4.37 -15.57
C SER A 181 -4.51 3.83 -16.97
N HIS A 182 -5.77 3.78 -17.39
CA HIS A 182 -6.21 3.29 -18.70
C HIS A 182 -5.63 1.90 -19.06
N LEU A 183 -5.64 1.00 -18.09
CA LEU A 183 -5.15 -0.36 -18.26
C LEU A 183 -6.16 -1.23 -19.00
N ASP A 184 -5.67 -2.04 -19.93
CA ASP A 184 -6.46 -3.07 -20.60
C ASP A 184 -6.80 -4.23 -19.65
N LEU A 185 -7.71 -5.10 -20.08
CA LEU A 185 -8.18 -6.25 -19.29
C LEU A 185 -7.03 -7.19 -18.88
N ALA A 186 -6.06 -7.44 -19.78
CA ALA A 186 -4.94 -8.33 -19.51
C ALA A 186 -4.04 -7.77 -18.40
N SER A 187 -3.78 -6.47 -18.44
CA SER A 187 -3.03 -5.74 -17.41
C SER A 187 -3.79 -5.70 -16.08
N MET A 188 -5.11 -5.45 -16.12
CA MET A 188 -5.93 -5.47 -14.91
C MET A 188 -6.00 -6.84 -14.24
N LYS A 189 -6.06 -7.93 -15.02
CA LYS A 189 -5.95 -9.30 -14.47
C LYS A 189 -4.63 -9.51 -13.71
N LYS A 190 -3.52 -8.95 -14.21
CA LYS A 190 -2.22 -9.01 -13.50
C LYS A 190 -2.22 -8.15 -12.24
N VAL A 191 -2.77 -6.93 -12.29
CA VAL A 191 -2.91 -6.05 -11.11
C VAL A 191 -3.65 -6.78 -10.00
N VAL A 192 -4.79 -7.41 -10.31
CA VAL A 192 -5.59 -8.16 -9.33
C VAL A 192 -4.83 -9.38 -8.77
N GLN A 193 -4.00 -10.06 -9.57
CA GLN A 193 -3.14 -11.16 -9.09
C GLN A 193 -2.04 -10.68 -8.13
N GLN A 194 -1.59 -9.42 -8.29
CA GLN A 194 -0.56 -8.79 -7.47
C GLN A 194 -1.12 -7.98 -6.29
N THR A 195 -2.43 -8.07 -6.09
CA THR A 195 -3.16 -7.38 -5.02
C THR A 195 -4.04 -8.40 -4.30
N LYS A 196 -3.78 -8.61 -3.01
CA LYS A 196 -4.62 -9.47 -2.18
C LYS A 196 -5.67 -8.61 -1.50
N PHE A 197 -6.92 -8.71 -1.96
CA PHE A 197 -8.05 -7.98 -1.36
C PHE A 197 -8.54 -8.65 -0.09
N TYR A 198 -8.94 -7.86 0.90
CA TYR A 198 -9.76 -8.29 2.01
C TYR A 198 -11.22 -8.28 1.54
N SER A 199 -11.58 -9.27 0.74
CA SER A 199 -12.80 -9.30 -0.07
C SER A 199 -14.07 -9.51 0.72
N THR A 200 -13.95 -9.90 2.00
CA THR A 200 -15.06 -10.14 2.90
C THR A 200 -14.94 -9.30 4.17
N PRO A 201 -16.07 -8.92 4.80
CA PRO A 201 -16.05 -8.26 6.10
C PRO A 201 -15.27 -9.04 7.16
N LYS A 202 -15.35 -10.37 7.13
CA LYS A 202 -14.62 -11.23 8.07
C LYS A 202 -13.11 -11.06 7.96
N GLU A 203 -12.55 -11.09 6.74
CA GLU A 203 -11.10 -10.92 6.52
C GLU A 203 -10.61 -9.55 7.02
N ALA A 204 -11.37 -8.50 6.76
CA ALA A 204 -11.05 -7.15 7.22
C ALA A 204 -11.15 -7.02 8.74
N LEU A 205 -12.16 -7.63 9.37
CA LEU A 205 -12.32 -7.65 10.82
C LEU A 205 -11.20 -8.46 11.48
N ASP A 206 -10.86 -9.64 10.95
CA ASP A 206 -9.78 -10.49 11.46
C ASP A 206 -8.44 -9.72 11.44
N LEU A 207 -8.16 -8.96 10.37
CA LEU A 207 -6.98 -8.10 10.32
C LEU A 207 -7.02 -7.01 11.38
N LEU A 208 -8.10 -6.21 11.45
CA LEU A 208 -8.16 -5.04 12.34
C LEU A 208 -8.18 -5.41 13.82
N THR A 209 -8.62 -6.62 14.18
CA THR A 209 -8.69 -7.09 15.56
C THR A 209 -7.55 -8.04 15.94
N GLY A 210 -6.77 -8.50 14.96
CA GLY A 210 -5.66 -9.42 15.16
C GLY A 210 -4.45 -8.79 15.86
N ALA A 211 -3.58 -9.64 16.39
CA ALA A 211 -2.34 -9.18 17.02
C ALA A 211 -1.33 -8.63 16.00
N GLU A 212 -1.35 -9.16 14.77
CA GLU A 212 -0.41 -8.82 13.71
C GLU A 212 -0.49 -7.35 13.30
N ILE A 213 -1.69 -6.76 13.28
CA ILE A 213 -1.87 -5.35 12.92
C ILE A 213 -1.17 -4.40 13.90
N LYS A 214 -1.07 -4.77 15.17
CA LYS A 214 -0.35 -3.98 16.18
C LYS A 214 1.16 -4.02 15.94
N ALA A 215 1.71 -5.18 15.63
CA ALA A 215 3.12 -5.34 15.28
C ALA A 215 3.46 -4.61 13.98
N LEU A 216 2.57 -4.66 12.98
CA LEU A 216 2.74 -3.93 11.73
C LEU A 216 2.72 -2.42 11.94
N THR A 217 1.73 -1.89 12.65
CA THR A 217 1.64 -0.46 12.92
C THR A 217 2.85 0.06 13.68
N ALA A 218 3.42 -0.72 14.59
CA ALA A 218 4.67 -0.37 15.28
C ALA A 218 5.85 -0.26 14.30
N LYS A 219 6.00 -1.22 13.37
CA LYS A 219 7.06 -1.16 12.34
C LYS A 219 6.90 0.05 11.42
N VAL A 220 5.67 0.32 10.97
CA VAL A 220 5.39 1.46 10.06
C VAL A 220 5.62 2.79 10.77
N THR A 221 5.19 2.95 12.01
CA THR A 221 5.42 4.18 12.78
C THR A 221 6.91 4.40 13.07
N ASP A 222 7.66 3.34 13.40
CA ASP A 222 9.11 3.39 13.59
C ASP A 222 9.83 3.84 12.29
N PHE A 223 9.46 3.28 11.15
CA PHE A 223 9.96 3.71 9.85
C PHE A 223 9.66 5.20 9.59
N CYS A 224 8.43 5.64 9.83
CA CYS A 224 8.03 7.03 9.60
C CYS A 224 8.82 8.02 10.48
N VAL A 225 9.13 7.66 11.72
CA VAL A 225 9.99 8.48 12.60
C VAL A 225 11.43 8.46 12.11
N LYS A 226 11.99 7.29 11.79
CA LYS A 226 13.36 7.14 11.29
C LYS A 226 13.61 7.89 9.99
N GLN A 227 12.60 7.93 9.12
CA GLN A 227 12.66 8.65 7.84
C GLN A 227 12.19 10.10 7.95
N GLU A 228 11.95 10.61 9.16
CA GLU A 228 11.47 11.98 9.39
C GLU A 228 10.20 12.33 8.57
N ILE A 229 9.31 11.35 8.39
CA ILE A 229 7.98 11.56 7.80
C ILE A 229 7.07 12.20 8.84
N THR A 230 7.19 11.77 10.09
CA THR A 230 6.52 12.37 11.24
C THR A 230 7.56 12.77 12.28
N ALA A 231 7.36 13.92 12.94
CA ALA A 231 8.27 14.42 13.98
C ALA A 231 8.34 13.50 15.21
N SER A 232 7.26 12.76 15.47
CA SER A 232 7.17 11.76 16.56
C SER A 232 6.23 10.65 16.17
N ALA A 233 6.33 9.51 16.84
CA ALA A 233 5.41 8.39 16.60
C ALA A 233 3.96 8.82 16.87
N PRO A 234 3.03 8.65 15.90
CA PRO A 234 1.63 8.93 16.14
C PRO A 234 1.08 8.00 17.21
N LYS A 235 0.19 8.52 18.05
CA LYS A 235 -0.52 7.71 19.03
C LYS A 235 -1.59 6.88 18.33
N VAL A 236 -1.34 5.58 18.18
CA VAL A 236 -2.24 4.64 17.50
C VAL A 236 -3.16 3.95 18.50
N GLY A 237 -4.45 3.87 18.17
CA GLY A 237 -5.47 3.17 18.95
C GLY A 237 -6.20 2.12 18.10
N TYR A 238 -6.76 1.14 18.79
CA TYR A 238 -7.47 0.01 18.19
C TYR A 238 -8.86 -0.10 18.83
N GLY A 239 -9.89 -0.10 18.00
CA GLY A 239 -11.28 -0.13 18.44
C GLY A 239 -12.02 1.21 18.23
N THR A 240 -13.15 1.36 18.88
CA THR A 240 -14.03 2.54 18.80
C THR A 240 -13.41 3.78 19.46
N LYS A 241 -14.02 4.93 19.23
CA LYS A 241 -13.63 6.20 19.87
C LYS A 241 -13.62 6.11 21.40
N THR A 242 -14.53 5.32 21.97
CA THR A 242 -14.62 5.12 23.43
C THR A 242 -13.54 4.17 23.94
N GLU A 243 -13.23 3.10 23.19
CA GLU A 243 -12.21 2.12 23.56
C GLU A 243 -10.78 2.66 23.40
N ALA A 244 -10.57 3.55 22.42
CA ALA A 244 -9.28 4.17 22.14
C ALA A 244 -9.41 5.71 22.08
N PRO A 245 -9.62 6.38 23.22
CA PRO A 245 -9.73 7.83 23.27
C PRO A 245 -8.36 8.51 23.12
N GLY A 246 -8.37 9.76 22.64
CA GLY A 246 -7.18 10.62 22.63
C GLY A 246 -6.02 10.08 21.78
N VAL A 247 -6.31 9.41 20.65
CA VAL A 247 -5.33 8.91 19.69
C VAL A 247 -5.31 9.77 18.43
N SER A 248 -4.17 9.83 17.77
CA SER A 248 -4.01 10.53 16.49
C SER A 248 -4.43 9.67 15.28
N LEU A 249 -4.26 8.37 15.38
CA LEU A 249 -4.70 7.41 14.38
C LEU A 249 -5.44 6.25 15.07
N ARG A 250 -6.63 5.92 14.60
CA ARG A 250 -7.41 4.81 15.12
C ARG A 250 -7.75 3.81 14.02
N LEU A 251 -7.61 2.53 14.32
CA LEU A 251 -8.09 1.42 13.50
C LEU A 251 -9.40 0.94 14.12
N ASP A 252 -10.53 1.23 13.45
CA ASP A 252 -11.87 1.07 14.03
C ASP A 252 -12.70 0.05 13.24
N PRO A 253 -12.83 -1.19 13.74
CA PRO A 253 -13.61 -2.24 13.08
C PRO A 253 -15.13 -2.03 13.18
N SER A 254 -15.61 -1.09 14.00
CA SER A 254 -17.06 -0.90 14.24
C SER A 254 -17.81 -0.44 12.99
N TYR A 255 -17.15 0.28 12.07
CA TYR A 255 -17.77 0.72 10.82
C TYR A 255 -18.07 -0.44 9.88
N ILE A 256 -17.23 -1.47 9.84
CA ILE A 256 -17.48 -2.69 9.05
C ILE A 256 -18.68 -3.44 9.66
N LYS A 257 -18.75 -3.57 10.99
CA LYS A 257 -19.89 -4.19 11.67
C LYS A 257 -21.18 -3.43 11.40
N LEU A 258 -21.14 -2.10 11.53
CA LEU A 258 -22.30 -1.23 11.27
C LEU A 258 -22.81 -1.38 9.81
N ALA A 259 -21.92 -1.47 8.83
CA ALA A 259 -22.29 -1.69 7.44
C ALA A 259 -22.93 -3.07 7.19
N GLN A 260 -22.62 -4.08 8.02
CA GLN A 260 -23.28 -5.39 7.94
C GLN A 260 -24.70 -5.40 8.56
N GLU A 261 -24.93 -4.61 9.62
CA GLU A 261 -26.21 -4.52 10.31
C GLU A 261 -27.28 -3.78 9.50
N LYS A 262 -26.90 -2.94 8.55
CA LYS A 262 -27.81 -2.19 7.67
C LYS A 262 -28.38 -3.00 6.50
N LYS A 263 -27.96 -4.23 6.33
CA LYS A 263 -28.49 -5.18 5.32
C LYS A 263 -29.66 -5.97 5.87
#